data_8223b75706db7cc865ddbedca3406c80
#
_entry.id   8223b75706db7cc865ddbedca3406c80
#
_cell.length_a   1.000
_cell.length_b   1.000
_cell.length_c   1.000
_cell.angle_alpha   90.00
_cell.angle_beta   90.00
_cell.angle_gamma   90.00
#
_symmetry.space_group_name_H-M   'P 1'
#
loop_
_entity.id
_entity.type
_entity.pdbx_description
1 polymer ?
#
loop_
_entity_poly.entity_id
_entity_poly.type
_entity_poly.pdbx_seq_one_letter_code
_entity_poly.pdbx_strand_id
1 'polypeptide(L)'
;MVNTIFILDKNLKTYKVLTVNGKNSFFNDIYTRDNETSAESFEFSTNIEDISESEYVMFLYHDEYKLFQIIDIEQEHNEGKIIATIYGEGASLELLNSVVRPLNGEFNAKNFFEQLLEDTEWELGIVSDSLLDKVVNVNISKTTQIWSCIQDYMDDFKYEINARVEYNNGYVKKKLIDVYAEGELGLRTYKRFEYGTNVSGISKKKDLYDWCTALIIESKNEIVDITVDEDGYYKAKGSDVILAMVENKKYNNGKDFIYVYMKVMKWVDKRQ
;
A
#
# COMPACT_ATOMS: atom_id res chain seq x y z
N MET A 1 10.70 15.67 9.24
CA MET A 1 11.96 16.03 8.57
C MET A 1 13.00 15.05 9.04
N VAL A 2 13.65 14.36 8.13
CA VAL A 2 14.70 13.39 8.45
C VAL A 2 15.95 14.16 8.90
N ASN A 3 16.54 13.78 10.00
CA ASN A 3 17.75 14.45 10.52
C ASN A 3 19.03 13.68 10.24
N THR A 4 18.91 12.36 10.11
CA THR A 4 20.02 11.45 9.94
C THR A 4 19.61 10.30 9.04
N ILE A 5 20.43 10.01 8.05
CA ILE A 5 20.31 8.87 7.15
C ILE A 5 21.48 7.93 7.40
N PHE A 6 21.17 6.64 7.53
CA PHE A 6 22.16 5.57 7.63
C PHE A 6 22.23 4.85 6.28
N ILE A 7 23.43 4.71 5.74
CA ILE A 7 23.69 3.89 4.56
C ILE A 7 24.23 2.54 5.04
N LEU A 8 23.59 1.48 4.59
CA LEU A 8 23.90 0.12 5.00
C LEU A 8 24.37 -0.69 3.79
N ASP A 9 25.29 -1.61 4.03
CA ASP A 9 25.73 -2.58 3.03
C ASP A 9 24.67 -3.68 2.82
N LYS A 10 24.93 -4.58 1.88
CA LYS A 10 24.06 -5.74 1.57
C LYS A 10 23.82 -6.69 2.75
N ASN A 11 24.64 -6.61 3.81
CA ASN A 11 24.46 -7.38 5.04
C ASN A 11 23.72 -6.57 6.12
N LEU A 12 23.11 -5.46 5.74
CA LEU A 12 22.36 -4.55 6.61
C LEU A 12 23.21 -3.97 7.75
N LYS A 13 24.51 -3.80 7.50
CA LYS A 13 25.45 -3.14 8.40
C LYS A 13 25.66 -1.71 7.97
N THR A 14 25.50 -0.77 8.90
CA THR A 14 25.80 0.64 8.66
C THR A 14 27.30 0.84 8.42
N TYR A 15 27.64 1.46 7.31
CA TYR A 15 29.02 1.85 7.01
C TYR A 15 29.18 3.37 6.81
N LYS A 16 28.07 4.10 6.60
CA LYS A 16 28.10 5.54 6.42
C LYS A 16 26.88 6.18 7.09
N VAL A 17 27.06 7.38 7.59
CA VAL A 17 25.98 8.19 8.18
C VAL A 17 25.99 9.57 7.55
N LEU A 18 24.83 10.02 7.08
CA LEU A 18 24.60 11.34 6.51
C LEU A 18 23.78 12.17 7.50
N THR A 19 24.09 13.45 7.56
CA THR A 19 23.36 14.41 8.40
C THR A 19 23.08 15.69 7.65
N VAL A 20 22.05 16.43 8.00
CA VAL A 20 21.66 17.68 7.32
C VAL A 20 22.81 18.71 7.26
N ASN A 21 23.68 18.78 8.28
CA ASN A 21 24.72 19.81 8.43
C ASN A 21 26.13 19.22 8.62
N GLY A 22 26.41 18.01 8.12
CA GLY A 22 27.69 17.33 8.31
C GLY A 22 28.63 17.42 7.11
N LYS A 23 29.85 16.86 7.26
CA LYS A 23 30.77 16.63 6.15
C LYS A 23 30.13 15.73 5.09
N ASN A 24 29.39 14.73 5.54
CA ASN A 24 28.54 13.89 4.73
C ASN A 24 27.12 14.41 4.86
N SER A 25 26.70 15.26 3.95
CA SER A 25 25.40 15.91 4.02
C SER A 25 24.42 15.33 3.00
N PHE A 26 23.16 15.42 3.32
CA PHE A 26 22.05 15.18 2.40
C PHE A 26 21.09 16.37 2.40
N PHE A 27 20.29 16.48 1.37
CA PHE A 27 19.29 17.54 1.16
C PHE A 27 18.18 17.03 0.22
N ASN A 28 17.10 17.78 0.09
CA ASN A 28 15.93 17.46 -0.75
C ASN A 28 15.32 16.08 -0.42
N ASP A 29 15.26 15.74 0.87
CA ASP A 29 14.68 14.47 1.30
C ASP A 29 13.15 14.47 1.15
N ILE A 30 12.63 13.43 0.49
CA ILE A 30 11.20 13.20 0.28
C ILE A 30 10.89 11.75 0.66
N TYR A 31 10.09 11.57 1.69
CA TYR A 31 9.50 10.29 2.06
C TYR A 31 8.04 10.24 1.61
N THR A 32 7.69 9.22 0.87
CA THR A 32 6.33 9.00 0.38
C THR A 32 5.81 7.64 0.85
N ARG A 33 4.55 7.61 1.25
CA ARG A 33 3.82 6.40 1.56
C ARG A 33 2.50 6.43 0.81
N ASP A 34 2.21 5.38 0.08
CA ASP A 34 0.92 5.13 -0.52
C ASP A 34 0.02 4.42 0.50
N ASN A 35 -1.12 5.01 0.83
CA ASN A 35 -2.03 4.45 1.82
C ASN A 35 -2.88 3.30 1.28
N GLU A 36 -3.06 3.20 -0.04
CA GLU A 36 -3.84 2.12 -0.66
C GLU A 36 -3.02 0.83 -0.78
N THR A 37 -1.75 0.97 -1.13
CA THR A 37 -0.86 -0.17 -1.37
C THR A 37 0.10 -0.42 -0.21
N SER A 38 0.22 0.50 0.73
CA SER A 38 1.24 0.55 1.79
C SER A 38 2.68 0.54 1.26
N ALA A 39 2.88 0.82 -0.02
CA ALA A 39 4.21 0.98 -0.61
C ALA A 39 4.86 2.27 -0.11
N GLU A 40 6.14 2.20 0.18
CA GLU A 40 6.92 3.33 0.66
C GLU A 40 8.07 3.62 -0.30
N SER A 41 8.43 4.89 -0.45
CA SER A 41 9.62 5.31 -1.19
C SER A 41 10.33 6.46 -0.47
N PHE A 42 11.62 6.55 -0.72
CA PHE A 42 12.46 7.60 -0.15
C PHE A 42 13.46 8.10 -1.17
N GLU A 43 13.48 9.41 -1.38
CA GLU A 43 14.41 10.08 -2.28
C GLU A 43 15.19 11.14 -1.51
N PHE A 44 16.47 11.29 -1.80
CA PHE A 44 17.30 12.37 -1.28
C PHE A 44 18.49 12.65 -2.18
N SER A 45 19.06 13.84 -2.07
CA SER A 45 20.27 14.23 -2.78
C SER A 45 21.46 14.29 -1.81
N THR A 46 22.65 13.95 -2.29
CA THR A 46 23.90 14.02 -1.52
C THR A 46 25.09 14.35 -2.42
N ASN A 47 26.19 14.82 -1.82
CA ASN A 47 27.46 15.03 -2.51
C ASN A 47 28.44 13.85 -2.34
N ILE A 48 27.96 12.69 -1.99
CA ILE A 48 28.75 11.48 -1.78
C ILE A 48 28.63 10.58 -3.01
N GLU A 49 29.76 10.10 -3.53
CA GLU A 49 29.83 9.34 -4.78
C GLU A 49 29.85 7.83 -4.58
N ASP A 50 30.27 7.34 -3.40
CA ASP A 50 30.51 5.92 -3.14
C ASP A 50 29.30 5.24 -2.45
N ILE A 51 28.13 5.33 -3.06
CA ILE A 51 26.92 4.63 -2.69
C ILE A 51 26.50 3.74 -3.87
N SER A 52 26.10 2.52 -3.60
CA SER A 52 25.74 1.52 -4.61
C SER A 52 24.24 1.22 -4.63
N GLU A 53 23.70 0.94 -5.81
CA GLU A 53 22.28 0.54 -6.02
C GLU A 53 21.90 -0.77 -5.30
N SER A 54 22.88 -1.58 -4.89
CA SER A 54 22.61 -2.83 -4.13
C SER A 54 22.62 -2.66 -2.62
N GLU A 55 22.67 -1.42 -2.14
CA GLU A 55 22.76 -1.06 -0.74
C GLU A 55 21.40 -0.59 -0.21
N TYR A 56 21.37 -0.30 1.09
CA TYR A 56 20.15 0.12 1.77
C TYR A 56 20.34 1.49 2.40
N VAL A 57 19.24 2.20 2.50
CA VAL A 57 19.14 3.44 3.25
C VAL A 57 18.10 3.30 4.34
N MET A 58 18.38 3.87 5.50
CA MET A 58 17.52 3.80 6.66
C MET A 58 17.48 5.14 7.40
N PHE A 59 16.32 5.51 7.94
CA PHE A 59 16.19 6.66 8.82
C PHE A 59 15.16 6.41 9.93
N LEU A 60 15.20 7.24 10.97
CA LEU A 60 14.23 7.20 12.06
C LEU A 60 13.04 8.09 11.72
N TYR A 61 11.83 7.52 11.74
CA TYR A 61 10.57 8.21 11.50
C TYR A 61 9.56 7.85 12.60
N HIS A 62 9.10 8.82 13.38
CA HIS A 62 8.18 8.61 14.51
C HIS A 62 8.60 7.45 15.42
N ASP A 63 9.87 7.46 15.86
CA ASP A 63 10.49 6.45 16.72
C ASP A 63 10.65 5.03 16.12
N GLU A 64 10.39 4.87 14.84
CA GLU A 64 10.59 3.63 14.10
C GLU A 64 11.66 3.79 13.01
N TYR A 65 12.49 2.78 12.83
CA TYR A 65 13.41 2.75 11.71
C TYR A 65 12.74 2.25 10.45
N LYS A 66 12.79 3.06 9.39
CA LYS A 66 12.33 2.75 8.04
C LYS A 66 13.49 2.37 7.16
N LEU A 67 13.40 1.22 6.49
CA LEU A 67 14.45 0.66 5.64
C LEU A 67 14.00 0.66 4.18
N PHE A 68 14.89 1.12 3.30
CA PHE A 68 14.65 1.18 1.86
C PHE A 68 15.82 0.54 1.13
N GLN A 69 15.52 -0.23 0.09
CA GLN A 69 16.53 -0.69 -0.86
C GLN A 69 16.77 0.40 -1.90
N ILE A 70 18.04 0.73 -2.15
CA ILE A 70 18.41 1.70 -3.18
C ILE A 70 18.21 1.04 -4.55
N ILE A 71 17.36 1.65 -5.36
CA ILE A 71 16.95 1.14 -6.68
C ILE A 71 17.61 1.94 -7.80
N ASP A 72 17.76 3.26 -7.61
CA ASP A 72 18.30 4.16 -8.63
C ASP A 72 19.22 5.22 -8.03
N ILE A 73 20.27 5.57 -8.75
CA ILE A 73 21.21 6.63 -8.40
C ILE A 73 21.51 7.46 -9.64
N GLU A 74 20.98 8.67 -9.68
CA GLU A 74 21.29 9.65 -10.70
C GLU A 74 22.43 10.57 -10.25
N GLN A 75 23.45 10.76 -11.09
CA GLN A 75 24.58 11.63 -10.79
C GLN A 75 24.68 12.78 -11.77
N GLU A 76 24.69 13.99 -11.23
CA GLU A 76 24.92 15.21 -11.99
C GLU A 76 26.27 15.84 -11.66
N HIS A 77 27.01 16.20 -12.70
CA HIS A 77 28.24 16.95 -12.58
C HIS A 77 27.98 18.44 -12.89
N ASN A 78 27.96 19.27 -11.85
CA ASN A 78 27.71 20.70 -12.01
C ASN A 78 28.80 21.52 -11.34
N GLU A 79 29.48 22.39 -12.10
CA GLU A 79 30.54 23.30 -11.63
C GLU A 79 31.63 22.61 -10.78
N GLY A 80 32.03 21.37 -11.15
CA GLY A 80 33.06 20.61 -10.43
C GLY A 80 32.60 19.96 -9.13
N LYS A 81 31.30 19.96 -8.88
CA LYS A 81 30.66 19.20 -7.79
C LYS A 81 29.84 18.07 -8.38
N ILE A 82 29.88 16.93 -7.72
CA ILE A 82 28.99 15.80 -8.02
C ILE A 82 27.85 15.86 -7.03
N ILE A 83 26.63 15.78 -7.55
CA ILE A 83 25.42 15.61 -6.76
C ILE A 83 24.81 14.29 -7.19
N ALA A 84 24.62 13.38 -6.25
CA ALA A 84 23.90 12.14 -6.45
C ALA A 84 22.49 12.27 -5.88
N THR A 85 21.48 12.00 -6.69
CA THR A 85 20.10 11.80 -6.24
C THR A 85 19.82 10.32 -6.14
N ILE A 86 19.42 9.86 -4.97
CA ILE A 86 19.26 8.46 -4.62
C ILE A 86 17.78 8.19 -4.39
N TYR A 87 17.26 7.21 -5.10
CA TYR A 87 15.90 6.74 -4.94
C TYR A 87 15.90 5.32 -4.37
N GLY A 88 15.13 5.11 -3.31
CA GLY A 88 14.93 3.82 -2.66
C GLY A 88 13.47 3.48 -2.51
N GLU A 89 13.16 2.21 -2.66
CA GLU A 89 11.85 1.63 -2.38
C GLU A 89 11.86 0.92 -1.03
N GLY A 90 10.72 0.93 -0.33
CA GLY A 90 10.57 0.28 0.97
C GLY A 90 11.03 -1.18 0.90
N ALA A 91 11.93 -1.58 1.79
CA ALA A 91 12.54 -2.92 1.76
C ALA A 91 11.50 -4.06 1.85
N SER A 92 10.28 -3.77 2.34
CA SER A 92 9.17 -4.73 2.32
C SER A 92 8.74 -5.16 0.91
N LEU A 93 9.03 -4.35 -0.12
CA LEU A 93 8.76 -4.72 -1.51
C LEU A 93 9.62 -5.89 -2.01
N GLU A 94 10.68 -6.29 -1.28
CA GLU A 94 11.39 -7.53 -1.58
C GLU A 94 10.49 -8.78 -1.46
N LEU A 95 9.34 -8.67 -0.75
CA LEU A 95 8.29 -9.69 -0.71
C LEU A 95 7.61 -9.93 -2.06
N LEU A 96 7.80 -9.06 -3.06
CA LEU A 96 7.46 -9.32 -4.46
C LEU A 96 8.31 -10.46 -5.06
N ASN A 97 9.51 -10.66 -4.55
CA ASN A 97 10.43 -11.71 -4.99
C ASN A 97 10.27 -13.01 -4.20
N SER A 98 9.44 -13.00 -3.16
CA SER A 98 9.12 -14.16 -2.34
C SER A 98 7.73 -14.68 -2.69
N VAL A 99 7.52 -15.98 -2.56
CA VAL A 99 6.27 -16.63 -2.95
C VAL A 99 5.70 -17.47 -1.82
N VAL A 100 4.37 -17.46 -1.70
CA VAL A 100 3.62 -18.37 -0.85
C VAL A 100 3.08 -19.54 -1.69
N ARG A 101 3.08 -20.74 -1.12
CA ARG A 101 2.45 -21.93 -1.71
C ARG A 101 0.93 -21.83 -1.60
N PRO A 102 0.18 -22.67 -2.37
CA PRO A 102 -1.27 -22.69 -2.24
C PRO A 102 -1.72 -22.81 -0.79
N LEU A 103 -2.61 -21.90 -0.36
CA LEU A 103 -3.09 -21.79 1.00
C LEU A 103 -4.62 -21.63 0.98
N ASN A 104 -5.33 -22.55 1.65
CA ASN A 104 -6.79 -22.57 1.69
C ASN A 104 -7.27 -22.81 3.11
N GLY A 105 -8.25 -22.07 3.55
CA GLY A 105 -8.85 -22.23 4.87
C GLY A 105 -9.33 -20.94 5.49
N GLU A 106 -9.72 -21.03 6.74
CA GLU A 106 -10.14 -19.90 7.55
C GLU A 106 -8.97 -19.41 8.40
N PHE A 107 -8.64 -18.13 8.26
CA PHE A 107 -7.53 -17.49 8.96
C PHE A 107 -7.98 -16.19 9.63
N ASN A 108 -7.45 -15.89 10.79
CA ASN A 108 -7.37 -14.51 11.26
C ASN A 108 -6.11 -13.83 10.70
N ALA A 109 -6.01 -12.51 10.84
CA ALA A 109 -4.89 -11.77 10.27
C ALA A 109 -3.53 -12.27 10.78
N LYS A 110 -3.41 -12.59 12.07
CA LYS A 110 -2.18 -13.10 12.67
C LYS A 110 -1.71 -14.38 11.98
N ASN A 111 -2.56 -15.40 11.97
CA ASN A 111 -2.22 -16.70 11.39
C ASN A 111 -1.96 -16.60 9.87
N PHE A 112 -2.67 -15.71 9.18
CA PHE A 112 -2.46 -15.45 7.77
C PHE A 112 -1.05 -14.89 7.52
N PHE A 113 -0.64 -13.85 8.24
CA PHE A 113 0.69 -13.26 8.08
C PHE A 113 1.80 -14.21 8.54
N GLU A 114 1.61 -14.99 9.61
CA GLU A 114 2.57 -16.01 10.04
C GLU A 114 2.84 -17.02 8.91
N GLN A 115 1.80 -17.44 8.18
CA GLN A 115 1.97 -18.36 7.04
C GLN A 115 2.61 -17.68 5.82
N LEU A 116 2.30 -16.41 5.55
CA LEU A 116 2.91 -15.68 4.44
C LEU A 116 4.41 -15.43 4.64
N LEU A 117 4.82 -15.16 5.87
CA LEU A 117 6.18 -14.73 6.19
C LEU A 117 7.11 -15.88 6.60
N GLU A 118 6.61 -17.11 6.76
CA GLU A 118 7.33 -18.28 7.31
C GLU A 118 8.70 -18.53 6.65
N ASP A 119 8.77 -18.43 5.32
CA ASP A 119 10.00 -18.71 4.55
C ASP A 119 10.71 -17.40 4.11
N THR A 120 10.50 -16.28 4.81
CA THR A 120 11.10 -14.98 4.48
C THR A 120 12.02 -14.47 5.59
N GLU A 121 12.73 -13.38 5.31
CA GLU A 121 13.51 -12.65 6.33
C GLU A 121 12.66 -11.67 7.15
N TRP A 122 11.36 -11.57 6.85
CA TRP A 122 10.42 -10.72 7.55
C TRP A 122 9.68 -11.50 8.62
N GLU A 123 9.59 -10.92 9.80
CA GLU A 123 8.83 -11.47 10.93
C GLU A 123 7.54 -10.66 11.12
N LEU A 124 6.49 -11.31 11.61
CA LEU A 124 5.28 -10.63 12.05
C LEU A 124 5.59 -9.85 13.33
N GLY A 125 5.31 -8.55 13.30
CA GLY A 125 5.47 -7.66 14.44
C GLY A 125 4.18 -7.55 15.26
N ILE A 126 3.67 -6.32 15.41
CA ILE A 126 2.44 -6.02 16.15
C ILE A 126 1.24 -6.39 15.28
N VAL A 127 0.21 -7.00 15.87
CA VAL A 127 -1.09 -7.22 15.24
C VAL A 127 -2.16 -6.60 16.14
N SER A 128 -3.00 -5.74 15.58
CA SER A 128 -4.11 -5.13 16.32
C SER A 128 -5.06 -6.19 16.88
N ASP A 129 -5.44 -6.04 18.13
CA ASP A 129 -6.33 -6.99 18.82
C ASP A 129 -7.67 -7.18 18.09
N SER A 130 -8.19 -6.12 17.49
CA SER A 130 -9.44 -6.14 16.70
C SER A 130 -9.39 -7.06 15.48
N LEU A 131 -8.20 -7.41 14.99
CA LEU A 131 -8.00 -8.32 13.86
C LEU A 131 -7.87 -9.79 14.25
N LEU A 132 -7.67 -10.08 15.55
CA LEU A 132 -7.48 -11.45 16.03
C LEU A 132 -8.77 -12.27 16.01
N ASP A 133 -9.91 -11.63 16.23
CA ASP A 133 -11.23 -12.28 16.24
C ASP A 133 -11.88 -12.34 14.84
N LYS A 134 -11.33 -11.61 13.87
CA LYS A 134 -11.86 -11.59 12.51
C LYS A 134 -11.30 -12.73 11.70
N VAL A 135 -12.18 -13.61 11.23
CA VAL A 135 -11.82 -14.77 10.40
C VAL A 135 -12.25 -14.51 8.96
N VAL A 136 -11.33 -14.75 8.03
CA VAL A 136 -11.52 -14.62 6.58
C VAL A 136 -11.22 -15.96 5.91
N ASN A 137 -12.03 -16.32 4.93
CA ASN A 137 -11.78 -17.49 4.11
C ASN A 137 -10.76 -17.16 3.01
N VAL A 138 -9.55 -17.67 3.17
CA VAL A 138 -8.44 -17.48 2.23
C VAL A 138 -8.43 -18.59 1.20
N ASN A 139 -8.27 -18.25 -0.07
CA ASN A 139 -8.17 -19.20 -1.16
C ASN A 139 -7.07 -18.79 -2.16
N ILE A 140 -5.85 -19.17 -1.86
CA ILE A 140 -4.70 -19.01 -2.75
C ILE A 140 -4.49 -20.34 -3.48
N SER A 141 -5.04 -20.46 -4.69
CA SER A 141 -5.09 -21.72 -5.44
C SER A 141 -3.78 -22.10 -6.14
N LYS A 142 -2.85 -21.17 -6.28
CA LYS A 142 -1.54 -21.34 -6.95
C LYS A 142 -0.46 -20.59 -6.21
N THR A 143 0.81 -20.96 -6.44
CA THR A 143 1.96 -20.18 -5.95
C THR A 143 1.86 -18.72 -6.41
N THR A 144 1.89 -17.81 -5.46
CA THR A 144 1.65 -16.37 -5.67
C THR A 144 2.69 -15.57 -4.91
N GLN A 145 3.02 -14.38 -5.39
CA GLN A 145 3.93 -13.45 -4.71
C GLN A 145 3.31 -13.01 -3.37
N ILE A 146 4.13 -12.96 -2.33
CA ILE A 146 3.66 -12.65 -0.97
C ILE A 146 3.08 -11.23 -0.91
N TRP A 147 3.77 -10.24 -1.51
CA TRP A 147 3.26 -8.87 -1.54
C TRP A 147 1.89 -8.75 -2.21
N SER A 148 1.68 -9.46 -3.32
CA SER A 148 0.37 -9.51 -3.99
C SER A 148 -0.70 -10.12 -3.09
N CYS A 149 -0.38 -11.20 -2.36
CA CYS A 149 -1.32 -11.78 -1.39
C CYS A 149 -1.68 -10.80 -0.27
N ILE A 150 -0.69 -10.06 0.23
CA ILE A 150 -0.95 -9.00 1.23
C ILE A 150 -1.93 -7.98 0.67
N GLN A 151 -1.74 -7.51 -0.56
CA GLN A 151 -2.64 -6.53 -1.17
C GLN A 151 -4.04 -7.11 -1.46
N ASP A 152 -4.12 -8.32 -2.02
CA ASP A 152 -5.38 -8.97 -2.40
C ASP A 152 -6.33 -9.18 -1.21
N TYR A 153 -5.79 -9.44 -0.01
CA TYR A 153 -6.57 -9.69 1.20
C TYR A 153 -6.71 -8.49 2.15
N MET A 154 -6.16 -7.33 1.78
CA MET A 154 -6.23 -6.11 2.58
C MET A 154 -7.67 -5.69 2.87
N ASP A 155 -8.51 -5.72 1.86
CA ASP A 155 -9.93 -5.35 1.99
C ASP A 155 -10.76 -6.39 2.75
N ASP A 156 -10.44 -7.66 2.63
CA ASP A 156 -11.18 -8.73 3.30
C ASP A 156 -10.93 -8.70 4.81
N PHE A 157 -9.69 -8.58 5.22
CA PHE A 157 -9.30 -8.46 6.63
C PHE A 157 -9.52 -7.05 7.19
N LYS A 158 -9.53 -6.00 6.35
CA LYS A 158 -9.57 -4.59 6.76
C LYS A 158 -8.37 -4.21 7.61
N TYR A 159 -7.17 -4.44 7.08
CA TYR A 159 -5.93 -4.06 7.72
C TYR A 159 -5.13 -3.03 6.91
N GLU A 160 -4.22 -2.39 7.59
CA GLU A 160 -3.12 -1.58 7.06
C GLU A 160 -1.81 -2.20 7.57
N ILE A 161 -0.76 -2.21 6.76
CA ILE A 161 0.53 -2.73 7.19
C ILE A 161 1.54 -1.61 7.40
N ASN A 162 2.49 -1.82 8.30
CA ASN A 162 3.61 -0.94 8.55
C ASN A 162 4.90 -1.74 8.60
N ALA A 163 5.78 -1.49 7.63
CA ALA A 163 7.10 -2.10 7.61
C ALA A 163 8.08 -1.28 8.44
N ARG A 164 8.79 -1.92 9.35
CA ARG A 164 9.85 -1.32 10.17
C ARG A 164 10.96 -2.32 10.45
N VAL A 165 12.07 -1.82 10.98
CA VAL A 165 13.18 -2.67 11.38
C VAL A 165 13.63 -2.38 12.81
N GLU A 166 14.15 -3.41 13.46
CA GLU A 166 14.89 -3.26 14.71
C GLU A 166 16.37 -3.06 14.41
N TYR A 167 16.91 -1.93 14.84
CA TYR A 167 18.29 -1.55 14.60
C TYR A 167 19.03 -1.41 15.92
N ASN A 168 20.19 -2.08 16.03
CA ASN A 168 21.04 -1.99 17.22
C ASN A 168 22.50 -2.26 16.85
N ASN A 169 23.42 -1.49 17.49
CA ASN A 169 24.86 -1.65 17.35
C ASN A 169 25.36 -1.62 15.88
N GLY A 170 24.77 -0.77 15.04
CA GLY A 170 25.18 -0.62 13.65
C GLY A 170 24.62 -1.66 12.70
N TYR A 171 23.66 -2.50 13.12
CA TYR A 171 23.06 -3.55 12.29
C TYR A 171 21.54 -3.55 12.42
N VAL A 172 20.87 -3.85 11.34
CA VAL A 172 19.45 -4.28 11.37
C VAL A 172 19.43 -5.70 11.95
N LYS A 173 18.60 -5.91 12.96
CA LYS A 173 18.46 -7.19 13.67
C LYS A 173 17.24 -7.97 13.20
N LYS A 174 16.15 -7.25 12.90
CA LYS A 174 14.91 -7.82 12.46
C LYS A 174 14.24 -6.89 11.45
N LYS A 175 13.56 -7.49 10.50
CA LYS A 175 12.63 -6.85 9.60
C LYS A 175 11.22 -7.24 10.04
N LEU A 176 10.36 -6.28 10.31
CA LEU A 176 9.05 -6.50 10.93
C LEU A 176 7.94 -5.92 10.07
N ILE A 177 6.88 -6.70 9.89
CA ILE A 177 5.59 -6.24 9.35
C ILE A 177 4.60 -6.15 10.51
N ASP A 178 4.21 -4.94 10.87
CA ASP A 178 3.11 -4.70 11.80
C ASP A 178 1.79 -4.63 11.01
N VAL A 179 0.72 -5.15 11.60
CA VAL A 179 -0.61 -5.24 10.99
C VAL A 179 -1.62 -4.53 11.88
N TYR A 180 -2.12 -3.41 11.42
CA TYR A 180 -3.08 -2.57 12.14
C TYR A 180 -4.46 -2.69 11.51
N ALA A 181 -5.52 -2.55 12.29
CA ALA A 181 -6.85 -2.41 11.71
C ALA A 181 -7.00 -1.08 10.96
N GLU A 182 -7.84 -1.06 9.94
CA GLU A 182 -8.09 0.12 9.10
C GLU A 182 -8.38 1.37 9.94
N GLY A 183 -7.58 2.42 9.74
CA GLY A 183 -7.65 3.69 10.47
C GLY A 183 -7.00 3.69 11.86
N GLU A 184 -6.32 2.63 12.29
CA GLU A 184 -5.51 2.60 13.51
C GLU A 184 -4.08 3.07 13.27
N LEU A 185 -3.58 2.95 12.05
CA LEU A 185 -2.26 3.44 11.69
C LEU A 185 -2.28 4.96 11.55
N GLY A 186 -1.48 5.64 12.37
CA GLY A 186 -1.38 7.10 12.38
C GLY A 186 -2.07 7.77 13.58
N LEU A 187 -2.05 9.09 13.58
CA LEU A 187 -2.58 9.92 14.65
C LEU A 187 -3.84 10.68 14.22
N ARG A 188 -4.94 10.52 14.92
CA ARG A 188 -6.09 11.43 14.79
C ARG A 188 -5.74 12.77 15.45
N THR A 189 -5.31 13.73 14.64
CA THR A 189 -4.83 15.03 15.13
C THR A 189 -5.94 16.01 15.47
N TYR A 190 -7.19 15.77 15.12
CA TYR A 190 -8.33 16.71 15.19
C TYR A 190 -8.04 18.08 14.54
N LYS A 191 -6.98 18.20 13.75
CA LYS A 191 -6.65 19.42 13.04
C LYS A 191 -7.71 19.68 11.99
N ARG A 192 -8.29 20.89 12.02
CA ARG A 192 -9.19 21.37 10.98
C ARG A 192 -8.39 22.16 9.96
N PHE A 193 -8.61 21.87 8.67
CA PHE A 193 -8.04 22.67 7.59
C PHE A 193 -9.05 23.75 7.20
N GLU A 194 -8.68 25.00 7.36
CA GLU A 194 -9.52 26.15 7.05
C GLU A 194 -8.79 27.06 6.04
N TYR A 195 -9.45 27.30 4.88
CA TYR A 195 -8.90 28.17 3.85
C TYR A 195 -8.72 29.59 4.39
N GLY A 196 -7.55 30.19 4.12
CA GLY A 196 -7.21 31.50 4.61
C GLY A 196 -6.70 31.57 6.06
N THR A 197 -6.75 30.46 6.81
CA THR A 197 -6.21 30.38 8.19
C THR A 197 -4.95 29.52 8.24
N ASN A 198 -5.05 28.27 7.82
CA ASN A 198 -3.94 27.30 7.83
C ASN A 198 -3.78 26.53 6.51
N VAL A 199 -4.55 26.90 5.49
CA VAL A 199 -4.46 26.39 4.13
C VAL A 199 -4.32 27.55 3.17
N SER A 200 -3.20 27.65 2.48
CA SER A 200 -2.91 28.71 1.50
C SER A 200 -3.51 28.44 0.13
N GLY A 201 -3.82 27.19 -0.19
CA GLY A 201 -4.42 26.80 -1.46
C GLY A 201 -5.10 25.44 -1.38
N ILE A 202 -6.18 25.28 -2.12
CA ILE A 202 -6.89 24.00 -2.31
C ILE A 202 -6.97 23.77 -3.81
N SER A 203 -6.43 22.66 -4.27
CA SER A 203 -6.59 22.20 -5.65
C SER A 203 -7.56 21.01 -5.66
N LYS A 204 -8.59 21.08 -6.50
CA LYS A 204 -9.51 19.99 -6.75
C LYS A 204 -9.41 19.55 -8.20
N LYS A 205 -8.86 18.38 -8.45
CA LYS A 205 -8.91 17.73 -9.76
C LYS A 205 -10.15 16.85 -9.80
N LYS A 206 -10.99 17.00 -10.81
CA LYS A 206 -12.09 16.09 -11.09
C LYS A 206 -11.71 15.27 -12.30
N ASP A 207 -11.52 13.99 -12.11
CA ASP A 207 -11.30 13.03 -13.19
C ASP A 207 -12.63 12.42 -13.58
N LEU A 208 -12.90 12.38 -14.88
CA LEU A 208 -14.13 11.83 -15.45
C LEU A 208 -13.85 10.56 -16.27
N TYR A 209 -12.63 10.05 -16.26
CA TYR A 209 -12.29 8.84 -17.03
C TYR A 209 -13.07 7.61 -16.57
N ASP A 210 -13.39 7.53 -15.27
CA ASP A 210 -14.18 6.45 -14.66
C ASP A 210 -15.69 6.71 -14.70
N TRP A 211 -16.11 7.82 -15.29
CA TRP A 211 -17.53 8.11 -15.46
C TRP A 211 -18.06 7.36 -16.67
N CYS A 212 -19.00 6.46 -16.41
CA CYS A 212 -19.68 5.70 -17.42
C CYS A 212 -21.14 6.10 -17.49
N THR A 213 -21.69 6.21 -18.71
CA THR A 213 -23.11 6.50 -18.93
C THR A 213 -23.95 5.24 -19.05
N ALA A 214 -23.32 4.08 -19.19
CA ALA A 214 -24.00 2.79 -19.23
C ALA A 214 -23.08 1.69 -18.69
N LEU A 215 -23.65 0.68 -18.04
CA LEU A 215 -22.98 -0.51 -17.53
C LEU A 215 -23.47 -1.72 -18.32
N ILE A 216 -22.54 -2.52 -18.85
CA ILE A 216 -22.84 -3.84 -19.42
C ILE A 216 -22.33 -4.87 -18.45
N ILE A 217 -23.21 -5.71 -17.95
CA ILE A 217 -22.86 -6.81 -17.05
C ILE A 217 -22.82 -8.10 -17.88
N GLU A 218 -21.67 -8.75 -17.87
CA GLU A 218 -21.52 -10.09 -18.45
C GLU A 218 -21.55 -11.11 -17.33
N SER A 219 -22.54 -12.01 -17.36
CA SER A 219 -22.49 -13.20 -16.53
C SER A 219 -21.61 -14.26 -17.22
N LYS A 220 -21.17 -15.27 -16.49
CA LYS A 220 -20.18 -16.28 -16.85
C LYS A 220 -20.24 -16.80 -18.30
N ASN A 221 -21.38 -16.70 -18.98
CA ASN A 221 -21.60 -17.13 -20.35
C ASN A 221 -22.61 -16.28 -21.14
N GLU A 222 -23.18 -15.22 -20.59
CA GLU A 222 -24.23 -14.44 -21.24
C GLU A 222 -24.14 -12.95 -20.89
N ILE A 223 -24.41 -12.10 -21.87
CA ILE A 223 -24.59 -10.66 -21.65
C ILE A 223 -25.97 -10.48 -21.02
N VAL A 224 -26.03 -9.86 -19.86
CA VAL A 224 -27.26 -9.60 -19.15
C VAL A 224 -27.71 -8.17 -19.43
N ASP A 225 -28.86 -8.00 -20.08
CA ASP A 225 -29.50 -6.70 -20.19
C ASP A 225 -29.90 -6.18 -18.81
N ILE A 226 -29.62 -4.91 -18.53
CA ILE A 226 -29.91 -4.26 -17.28
C ILE A 226 -31.18 -3.43 -17.43
N THR A 227 -32.08 -3.56 -16.47
CA THR A 227 -33.22 -2.67 -16.29
C THR A 227 -33.12 -1.94 -14.96
N VAL A 228 -33.68 -0.75 -14.91
CA VAL A 228 -33.75 0.04 -13.68
C VAL A 228 -35.23 0.05 -13.25
N ASP A 229 -35.53 -0.34 -12.01
CA ASP A 229 -36.87 -0.30 -11.48
C ASP A 229 -37.32 1.11 -11.02
N GLU A 230 -38.57 1.23 -10.60
CA GLU A 230 -39.15 2.50 -10.16
C GLU A 230 -38.46 3.10 -8.93
N ASP A 231 -37.81 2.25 -8.11
CA ASP A 231 -37.09 2.63 -6.90
C ASP A 231 -35.62 2.97 -7.17
N GLY A 232 -35.16 2.81 -8.42
CA GLY A 232 -33.79 3.14 -8.80
C GLY A 232 -32.78 2.00 -8.67
N TYR A 233 -33.21 0.76 -8.47
CA TYR A 233 -32.34 -0.40 -8.43
C TYR A 233 -32.02 -0.93 -9.83
N TYR A 234 -30.79 -1.34 -10.03
CA TYR A 234 -30.38 -2.04 -11.24
C TYR A 234 -30.70 -3.52 -11.10
N LYS A 235 -31.39 -4.06 -12.06
CA LYS A 235 -31.78 -5.48 -12.14
C LYS A 235 -31.37 -6.08 -13.47
N ALA A 236 -31.03 -7.37 -13.46
CA ALA A 236 -30.92 -8.13 -14.69
C ALA A 236 -32.33 -8.26 -15.32
N LYS A 237 -32.43 -8.04 -16.65
CA LYS A 237 -33.71 -8.12 -17.36
C LYS A 237 -34.37 -9.49 -17.18
N GLY A 238 -35.60 -9.49 -16.75
CA GLY A 238 -36.37 -10.71 -16.50
C GLY A 238 -36.00 -11.43 -15.18
N SER A 239 -35.28 -10.78 -14.29
CA SER A 239 -34.91 -11.28 -12.96
C SER A 239 -35.27 -10.26 -11.87
N ASP A 240 -35.64 -10.78 -10.70
CA ASP A 240 -35.82 -9.95 -9.50
C ASP A 240 -34.49 -9.72 -8.75
N VAL A 241 -33.36 -10.18 -9.30
CA VAL A 241 -32.04 -10.01 -8.71
C VAL A 241 -31.62 -8.56 -8.81
N ILE A 242 -31.47 -7.91 -7.66
CA ILE A 242 -30.99 -6.53 -7.56
C ILE A 242 -29.46 -6.54 -7.68
N LEU A 243 -28.93 -5.83 -8.68
CA LEU A 243 -27.50 -5.77 -8.95
C LEU A 243 -26.80 -4.68 -8.14
N ALA A 244 -27.41 -3.49 -8.02
CA ALA A 244 -26.89 -2.39 -7.21
C ALA A 244 -27.97 -1.34 -6.94
N MET A 245 -27.81 -0.56 -5.87
CA MET A 245 -28.60 0.62 -5.56
C MET A 245 -27.77 1.87 -5.81
N VAL A 246 -28.23 2.74 -6.70
CA VAL A 246 -27.44 3.88 -7.22
C VAL A 246 -27.12 4.92 -6.17
N GLU A 247 -28.11 5.27 -5.33
CA GLU A 247 -27.98 6.42 -4.44
C GLU A 247 -27.11 6.18 -3.21
N ASN A 248 -26.93 4.93 -2.78
CA ASN A 248 -26.23 4.61 -1.55
C ASN A 248 -25.06 3.66 -1.70
N LYS A 249 -24.68 3.28 -2.92
CA LYS A 249 -23.63 2.25 -3.16
C LYS A 249 -23.84 0.99 -2.31
N LYS A 250 -25.08 0.69 -1.93
CA LYS A 250 -25.42 -0.50 -1.16
C LYS A 250 -25.76 -1.63 -2.11
N TYR A 251 -25.08 -2.73 -1.94
CA TYR A 251 -25.44 -3.98 -2.58
C TYR A 251 -26.50 -4.67 -1.73
N ASN A 252 -27.48 -5.27 -2.37
CA ASN A 252 -28.46 -6.04 -1.62
C ASN A 252 -27.83 -7.31 -1.06
N ASN A 253 -28.20 -7.67 0.18
CA ASN A 253 -27.60 -8.80 0.88
C ASN A 253 -27.83 -10.13 0.15
N GLY A 254 -26.95 -10.41 -0.60
CA GLY A 254 -26.24 -11.46 -1.06
C GLY A 254 -26.69 -12.89 -1.03
N LYS A 255 -27.89 -13.27 -0.76
CA LYS A 255 -28.28 -14.66 -1.05
C LYS A 255 -28.51 -14.93 -2.54
N ASP A 256 -28.68 -13.89 -3.32
CA ASP A 256 -29.02 -13.96 -4.75
C ASP A 256 -27.97 -13.35 -5.68
N PHE A 257 -26.77 -13.06 -5.17
CA PHE A 257 -25.64 -12.68 -6.03
C PHE A 257 -25.15 -13.91 -6.79
N ILE A 258 -25.62 -14.04 -8.00
CA ILE A 258 -24.88 -14.78 -9.02
C ILE A 258 -23.57 -14.02 -9.18
N TYR A 259 -22.42 -14.67 -9.01
CA TYR A 259 -21.10 -14.12 -9.28
C TYR A 259 -21.06 -13.61 -10.71
N VAL A 260 -21.34 -12.34 -10.87
CA VAL A 260 -21.21 -11.62 -12.11
C VAL A 260 -19.80 -11.12 -12.14
N TYR A 261 -18.97 -11.61 -13.04
CA TYR A 261 -17.70 -11.00 -13.38
C TYR A 261 -18.02 -9.64 -14.00
N MET A 262 -17.97 -8.58 -13.20
CA MET A 262 -18.19 -7.23 -13.70
C MET A 262 -16.96 -6.75 -14.47
N LYS A 263 -17.01 -6.86 -15.78
CA LYS A 263 -16.24 -5.94 -16.60
C LYS A 263 -17.10 -4.69 -16.75
N VAL A 264 -16.89 -3.74 -15.86
CA VAL A 264 -17.56 -2.43 -15.95
C VAL A 264 -17.13 -1.78 -17.26
N MET A 265 -18.01 -1.74 -18.24
CA MET A 265 -17.74 -1.05 -19.50
C MET A 265 -18.43 0.32 -19.55
N LYS A 266 -19.58 0.54 -18.90
CA LYS A 266 -20.28 1.83 -18.82
C LYS A 266 -21.30 1.88 -17.68
N TRP A 267 -21.47 3.05 -17.06
CA TRP A 267 -22.52 3.36 -16.06
C TRP A 267 -23.67 4.16 -16.68
N VAL A 268 -24.90 3.86 -16.33
CA VAL A 268 -26.07 4.69 -16.67
C VAL A 268 -26.36 5.61 -15.49
N ASP A 269 -26.23 6.92 -15.66
CA ASP A 269 -26.69 7.89 -14.68
C ASP A 269 -28.16 8.21 -14.95
N LYS A 270 -29.01 7.98 -13.95
CA LYS A 270 -30.46 8.25 -14.01
C LYS A 270 -30.78 9.76 -13.83
N ARG A 271 -29.80 10.62 -13.66
CA ARG A 271 -29.95 12.06 -13.43
C ARG A 271 -29.81 12.86 -14.72
N GLN A 272 -30.59 12.53 -15.74
CA GLN A 272 -30.95 13.43 -16.82
C GLN A 272 -32.47 13.55 -16.90
#